data_f4f2d3620800278d76c8abcbd08d8351
#
_entry.id   f4f2d3620800278d76c8abcbd08d8351
#
_cell.length_a   1.000
_cell.length_b   1.000
_cell.length_c   1.000
_cell.angle_alpha   90.00
_cell.angle_beta   90.00
_cell.angle_gamma   90.00
#
_symmetry.space_group_name_H-M   'P 1'
#
loop_
_entity.id
_entity.type
_entity.pdbx_description
1 polymer ?
#
loop_
_entity_poly.entity_id
_entity_poly.type
_entity_poly.pdbx_seq_one_letter_code
_entity_poly.pdbx_strand_id
1 'polypeptide(L)'
;DIDKRLFEEDIFGSVVHTKMLVKQKIISKKIGNKIIYGLKKIRGEIRKNKFNFNKKYEDIHLNIEKRLFEIIGENAGYLHIARSRNDQVITDFKLWIKKASAEVIKNINDLMRSFLKKSESNIHTIMPGFTHLKNAQPISFAHYLLAYIEMFKRDKKRFSSNINYIDECPLGVGALAGT
;
A
#
# COMPACT_ATOMS: atom_id res chain seq x y z
N ASP A 1 0.90 -8.47 14.28
CA ASP A 1 0.61 -7.05 14.51
C ASP A 1 0.98 -6.11 13.36
N ILE A 2 1.82 -6.52 12.40
CA ILE A 2 2.23 -5.71 11.25
C ILE A 2 1.15 -5.71 10.16
N ASP A 3 0.52 -6.84 9.94
CA ASP A 3 -0.52 -7.11 8.95
C ASP A 3 -1.79 -6.27 9.11
N LYS A 4 -2.05 -5.73 10.31
CA LYS A 4 -3.14 -4.77 10.54
C LYS A 4 -3.10 -3.57 9.60
N ARG A 5 -1.93 -3.23 9.08
CA ARG A 5 -1.76 -2.14 8.11
C ARG A 5 -2.42 -2.42 6.77
N LEU A 6 -2.71 -3.70 6.47
CA LEU A 6 -3.28 -4.13 5.20
C LEU A 6 -4.83 -4.11 5.18
N PHE A 7 -5.49 -3.70 6.27
CA PHE A 7 -6.96 -3.78 6.36
C PHE A 7 -7.70 -3.01 5.27
N GLU A 8 -7.16 -1.89 4.83
CA GLU A 8 -7.76 -1.08 3.75
C GLU A 8 -7.70 -1.83 2.42
N GLU A 9 -6.55 -2.42 2.13
CA GLU A 9 -6.27 -3.17 0.91
C GLU A 9 -7.08 -4.47 0.90
N ASP A 10 -7.12 -5.21 2.01
CA ASP A 10 -7.93 -6.43 2.14
C ASP A 10 -9.42 -6.16 1.93
N ILE A 11 -9.97 -5.16 2.60
CA ILE A 11 -11.38 -4.80 2.42
C ILE A 11 -11.66 -4.33 0.99
N PHE A 12 -10.74 -3.56 0.38
CA PHE A 12 -10.88 -3.13 -1.00
C PHE A 12 -10.87 -4.32 -1.96
N GLY A 13 -9.89 -5.20 -1.87
CA GLY A 13 -9.78 -6.43 -2.67
C GLY A 13 -11.01 -7.33 -2.50
N SER A 14 -11.44 -7.53 -1.25
CA SER A 14 -12.64 -8.32 -0.91
C SER A 14 -13.93 -7.73 -1.49
N VAL A 15 -14.09 -6.41 -1.52
CA VAL A 15 -15.25 -5.76 -2.16
C VAL A 15 -15.22 -5.96 -3.68
N VAL A 16 -14.05 -5.82 -4.32
CA VAL A 16 -13.92 -6.03 -5.77
C VAL A 16 -14.17 -7.48 -6.13
N HIS A 17 -13.63 -8.42 -5.37
CA HIS A 17 -13.86 -9.86 -5.51
C HIS A 17 -15.35 -10.19 -5.40
N THR A 18 -16.03 -9.67 -4.37
CA THR A 18 -17.50 -9.86 -4.21
C THR A 18 -18.30 -9.35 -5.41
N LYS A 19 -17.91 -8.19 -5.97
CA LYS A 19 -18.55 -7.64 -7.17
C LYS A 19 -18.36 -8.57 -8.38
N MET A 20 -17.18 -9.16 -8.53
CA MET A 20 -16.88 -10.14 -9.57
C MET A 20 -17.76 -11.38 -9.41
N LEU A 21 -17.85 -11.96 -8.21
CA LEU A 21 -18.69 -13.12 -7.93
C LEU A 21 -20.16 -12.87 -8.29
N VAL A 22 -20.67 -11.68 -8.01
CA VAL A 22 -22.04 -11.27 -8.40
C VAL A 22 -22.16 -11.14 -9.92
N LYS A 23 -21.19 -10.48 -10.58
CA LYS A 23 -21.19 -10.27 -12.03
C LYS A 23 -21.16 -11.59 -12.79
N GLN A 24 -20.40 -12.56 -12.30
CA GLN A 24 -20.31 -13.91 -12.88
C GLN A 24 -21.46 -14.83 -12.44
N LYS A 25 -22.44 -14.32 -11.68
CA LYS A 25 -23.60 -15.07 -11.17
C LYS A 25 -23.23 -16.26 -10.27
N ILE A 26 -22.03 -16.25 -9.66
CA ILE A 26 -21.59 -17.28 -8.71
C ILE A 26 -22.35 -17.12 -7.39
N ILE A 27 -22.59 -15.88 -6.99
CA ILE A 27 -23.46 -15.54 -5.85
C ILE A 27 -24.57 -14.58 -6.27
N SER A 28 -25.67 -14.59 -5.52
CA SER A 28 -26.80 -13.68 -5.80
C SER A 28 -26.40 -12.23 -5.44
N LYS A 29 -27.00 -11.25 -6.15
CA LYS A 29 -26.85 -9.82 -5.84
C LYS A 29 -27.22 -9.50 -4.38
N LYS A 30 -28.20 -10.20 -3.81
CA LYS A 30 -28.65 -10.04 -2.41
C LYS A 30 -27.51 -10.41 -1.44
N ILE A 31 -26.83 -11.54 -1.67
CA ILE A 31 -25.69 -11.98 -0.85
C ILE A 31 -24.52 -11.02 -1.03
N GLY A 32 -24.16 -10.66 -2.27
CA GLY A 32 -23.07 -9.72 -2.54
C GLY A 32 -23.25 -8.36 -1.84
N ASN A 33 -24.48 -7.82 -1.86
CA ASN A 33 -24.78 -6.57 -1.17
C ASN A 33 -24.61 -6.68 0.36
N LYS A 34 -24.99 -7.80 0.97
CA LYS A 34 -24.77 -8.04 2.40
C LYS A 34 -23.29 -8.07 2.74
N ILE A 35 -22.47 -8.79 1.94
CA ILE A 35 -21.02 -8.88 2.14
C ILE A 35 -20.39 -7.48 2.03
N ILE A 36 -20.69 -6.72 0.98
CA ILE A 36 -20.16 -5.37 0.77
C ILE A 36 -20.58 -4.43 1.91
N TYR A 37 -21.81 -4.53 2.40
CA TYR A 37 -22.28 -3.76 3.56
C TYR A 37 -21.45 -4.08 4.80
N GLY A 38 -21.28 -5.39 5.12
CA GLY A 38 -20.50 -5.84 6.27
C GLY A 38 -19.05 -5.37 6.21
N LEU A 39 -18.39 -5.52 5.06
CA LEU A 39 -17.02 -5.06 4.84
C LEU A 39 -16.87 -3.54 5.03
N LYS A 40 -17.80 -2.74 4.51
CA LYS A 40 -17.78 -1.27 4.72
C LYS A 40 -17.98 -0.89 6.18
N LYS A 41 -18.81 -1.62 6.92
CA LYS A 41 -19.04 -1.43 8.36
C LYS A 41 -17.74 -1.72 9.13
N ILE A 42 -17.09 -2.85 8.85
CA ILE A 42 -15.80 -3.24 9.46
C ILE A 42 -14.74 -2.18 9.22
N ARG A 43 -14.61 -1.71 7.96
CA ARG A 43 -13.71 -0.61 7.61
C ARG A 43 -13.95 0.64 8.48
N GLY A 44 -15.22 0.97 8.69
CA GLY A 44 -15.60 2.09 9.56
C GLY A 44 -15.25 1.85 11.03
N GLU A 45 -15.39 0.63 11.53
CA GLU A 45 -15.02 0.24 12.91
C GLU A 45 -13.50 0.35 13.10
N ILE A 46 -12.69 -0.14 12.16
CA ILE A 46 -11.22 -0.08 12.23
C ILE A 46 -10.74 1.38 12.20
N ARG A 47 -11.24 2.19 11.25
CA ARG A 47 -10.87 3.61 11.13
C ARG A 47 -11.20 4.45 12.37
N LYS A 48 -12.25 4.06 13.10
CA LYS A 48 -12.67 4.72 14.35
C LYS A 48 -12.04 4.11 15.60
N ASN A 49 -11.07 3.19 15.44
CA ASN A 49 -10.46 2.45 16.55
C ASN A 49 -11.49 1.70 17.44
N LYS A 50 -12.59 1.25 16.84
CA LYS A 50 -13.65 0.49 17.54
C LYS A 50 -13.63 -1.00 17.20
N PHE A 51 -12.69 -1.45 16.39
CA PHE A 51 -12.51 -2.84 16.02
C PHE A 51 -11.58 -3.53 17.01
N ASN A 52 -12.01 -4.65 17.57
CA ASN A 52 -11.20 -5.43 18.48
C ASN A 52 -10.45 -6.53 17.73
N PHE A 53 -9.14 -6.35 17.55
CA PHE A 53 -8.28 -7.36 16.96
C PHE A 53 -8.01 -8.49 17.96
N ASN A 54 -8.48 -9.68 17.64
CA ASN A 54 -8.26 -10.86 18.48
C ASN A 54 -6.94 -11.54 18.09
N LYS A 55 -5.97 -11.57 19.00
CA LYS A 55 -4.66 -12.21 18.83
C LYS A 55 -4.72 -13.73 18.68
N LYS A 56 -5.85 -14.37 18.97
CA LYS A 56 -6.05 -15.81 18.75
C LYS A 56 -6.28 -16.16 17.28
N TYR A 57 -6.62 -15.17 16.45
CA TYR A 57 -6.75 -15.36 15.01
C TYR A 57 -5.39 -15.16 14.35
N GLU A 58 -5.12 -15.97 13.33
CA GLU A 58 -3.84 -16.07 12.66
C GLU A 58 -3.37 -14.72 12.08
N ASP A 59 -4.29 -14.00 11.42
CA ASP A 59 -3.98 -12.79 10.67
C ASP A 59 -5.12 -11.76 10.69
N ILE A 60 -4.89 -10.62 10.05
CA ILE A 60 -5.91 -9.57 9.86
C ILE A 60 -7.10 -10.08 9.02
N HIS A 61 -6.85 -10.91 8.04
CA HIS A 61 -7.86 -11.41 7.12
C HIS A 61 -8.86 -12.28 7.89
N LEU A 62 -8.39 -13.17 8.75
CA LEU A 62 -9.26 -13.99 9.60
C LEU A 62 -10.03 -13.14 10.62
N ASN A 63 -9.42 -12.10 11.16
CA ASN A 63 -10.11 -11.14 12.04
C ASN A 63 -11.28 -10.46 11.30
N ILE A 64 -11.07 -10.01 10.06
CA ILE A 64 -12.12 -9.40 9.23
C ILE A 64 -13.19 -10.40 8.86
N GLU A 65 -12.82 -11.62 8.47
CA GLU A 65 -13.78 -12.70 8.13
C GLU A 65 -14.67 -13.07 9.33
N LYS A 66 -14.10 -13.23 10.51
CA LYS A 66 -14.85 -13.51 11.74
C LYS A 66 -15.81 -12.37 12.08
N ARG A 67 -15.34 -11.13 11.98
CA ARG A 67 -16.21 -9.97 12.22
C ARG A 67 -17.31 -9.87 11.17
N LEU A 68 -17.01 -10.19 9.92
CA LEU A 68 -18.03 -10.25 8.87
C LEU A 68 -19.10 -11.28 9.19
N PHE A 69 -18.70 -12.46 9.66
CA PHE A 69 -19.63 -13.49 10.09
C PHE A 69 -20.55 -13.01 11.23
N GLU A 70 -20.03 -12.29 12.22
CA GLU A 70 -20.83 -11.70 13.29
C GLU A 70 -21.88 -10.69 12.77
N ILE A 71 -21.59 -10.00 11.67
CA ILE A 71 -22.48 -8.95 11.12
C ILE A 71 -23.55 -9.54 10.19
N ILE A 72 -23.19 -10.52 9.33
CA ILE A 72 -24.06 -11.00 8.26
C ILE A 72 -24.37 -12.51 8.31
N GLY A 73 -23.86 -13.21 9.35
CA GLY A 73 -24.06 -14.65 9.54
C GLY A 73 -23.39 -15.49 8.46
N GLU A 74 -23.96 -16.65 8.16
CA GLU A 74 -23.42 -17.65 7.21
C GLU A 74 -23.11 -17.09 5.82
N ASN A 75 -23.77 -15.99 5.41
CA ASN A 75 -23.46 -15.35 4.14
C ASN A 75 -22.00 -14.86 4.03
N ALA A 76 -21.28 -14.73 5.14
CA ALA A 76 -19.87 -14.35 5.14
C ALA A 76 -18.98 -15.41 4.45
N GLY A 77 -19.35 -16.69 4.56
CA GLY A 77 -18.60 -17.78 3.93
C GLY A 77 -18.48 -17.69 2.41
N TYR A 78 -19.43 -17.06 1.76
CA TYR A 78 -19.39 -16.84 0.30
C TYR A 78 -18.23 -15.92 -0.14
N LEU A 79 -17.65 -15.13 0.74
CA LEU A 79 -16.52 -14.27 0.41
C LEU A 79 -15.27 -15.07 0.03
N HIS A 80 -15.13 -16.29 0.57
CA HIS A 80 -13.95 -17.15 0.33
C HIS A 80 -14.03 -17.96 -0.98
N ILE A 81 -15.17 -17.97 -1.67
CA ILE A 81 -15.32 -18.69 -2.93
C ILE A 81 -14.32 -18.19 -3.96
N ALA A 82 -13.66 -19.13 -4.67
CA ALA A 82 -12.70 -18.85 -5.72
C ALA A 82 -11.48 -18.03 -5.25
N ARG A 83 -11.06 -18.19 -3.98
CA ARG A 83 -9.94 -17.46 -3.38
C ARG A 83 -9.15 -18.35 -2.43
N SER A 84 -7.82 -18.20 -2.46
CA SER A 84 -6.90 -18.72 -1.45
C SER A 84 -6.43 -17.60 -0.53
N ARG A 85 -6.02 -17.94 0.69
CA ARG A 85 -5.32 -16.97 1.56
C ARG A 85 -4.04 -16.46 0.90
N ASN A 86 -3.34 -17.29 0.14
CA ASN A 86 -2.08 -16.92 -0.51
C ASN A 86 -2.25 -15.81 -1.56
N ASP A 87 -3.21 -15.96 -2.49
CA ASP A 87 -3.43 -14.93 -3.52
C ASP A 87 -4.04 -13.66 -2.93
N GLN A 88 -4.86 -13.77 -1.88
CA GLN A 88 -5.39 -12.65 -1.12
C GLN A 88 -4.27 -11.81 -0.49
N VAL A 89 -3.41 -12.43 0.33
CA VAL A 89 -2.33 -11.74 1.05
C VAL A 89 -1.37 -11.03 0.09
N ILE A 90 -0.97 -11.71 -1.00
CA ILE A 90 -0.06 -11.11 -1.98
C ILE A 90 -0.73 -9.96 -2.73
N THR A 91 -2.02 -10.05 -3.06
CA THR A 91 -2.77 -8.95 -3.68
C THR A 91 -2.79 -7.73 -2.77
N ASP A 92 -3.12 -7.90 -1.50
CA ASP A 92 -3.20 -6.82 -0.52
C ASP A 92 -1.83 -6.17 -0.30
N PHE A 93 -0.77 -6.98 -0.22
CA PHE A 93 0.59 -6.48 -0.09
C PHE A 93 1.04 -5.69 -1.32
N LYS A 94 0.75 -6.16 -2.54
CA LYS A 94 1.04 -5.42 -3.78
C LYS A 94 0.29 -4.08 -3.82
N LEU A 95 -0.99 -4.06 -3.46
CA LEU A 95 -1.77 -2.83 -3.37
C LEU A 95 -1.17 -1.84 -2.37
N TRP A 96 -0.76 -2.34 -1.21
CA TRP A 96 -0.12 -1.52 -0.18
C TRP A 96 1.24 -0.96 -0.65
N ILE A 97 2.11 -1.79 -1.27
CA ILE A 97 3.39 -1.34 -1.82
C ILE A 97 3.17 -0.26 -2.88
N LYS A 98 2.20 -0.44 -3.78
CA LYS A 98 1.88 0.54 -4.83
C LYS A 98 1.52 1.90 -4.23
N LYS A 99 0.68 1.90 -3.21
CA LYS A 99 0.28 3.12 -2.49
C LYS A 99 1.45 3.75 -1.73
N ALA A 100 2.20 2.94 -0.98
CA ALA A 100 3.35 3.42 -0.22
C ALA A 100 4.45 3.99 -1.15
N SER A 101 4.72 3.34 -2.27
CA SER A 101 5.68 3.83 -3.27
C SER A 101 5.24 5.17 -3.89
N ALA A 102 3.96 5.34 -4.17
CA ALA A 102 3.43 6.62 -4.67
C ALA A 102 3.59 7.75 -3.64
N GLU A 103 3.38 7.46 -2.36
CA GLU A 103 3.59 8.42 -1.27
C GLU A 103 5.08 8.78 -1.11
N VAL A 104 5.98 7.79 -1.17
CA VAL A 104 7.43 8.02 -1.14
C VAL A 104 7.86 8.89 -2.32
N ILE A 105 7.39 8.63 -3.54
CA ILE A 105 7.68 9.46 -4.72
C ILE A 105 7.23 10.91 -4.51
N LYS A 106 6.04 11.12 -3.94
CA LYS A 106 5.56 12.45 -3.60
C LYS A 106 6.49 13.15 -2.61
N ASN A 107 6.86 12.47 -1.54
CA ASN A 107 7.74 13.03 -0.50
C ASN A 107 9.15 13.34 -1.03
N ILE A 108 9.70 12.49 -1.92
CA ILE A 108 10.96 12.76 -2.62
C ILE A 108 10.84 14.03 -3.48
N ASN A 109 9.75 14.22 -4.22
CA ASN A 109 9.53 15.43 -5.01
C ASN A 109 9.48 16.69 -4.12
N ASP A 110 8.78 16.62 -2.99
CA ASP A 110 8.67 17.77 -2.07
C ASP A 110 10.02 18.11 -1.44
N LEU A 111 10.81 17.08 -1.08
CA LEU A 111 12.18 17.26 -0.59
C LEU A 111 13.10 17.89 -1.67
N MET A 112 13.05 17.39 -2.90
CA MET A 112 13.84 17.98 -4.01
C MET A 112 13.47 19.43 -4.28
N ARG A 113 12.17 19.80 -4.22
CA ARG A 113 11.73 21.20 -4.35
C ARG A 113 12.30 22.09 -3.24
N SER A 114 12.33 21.57 -1.99
CA SER A 114 12.89 22.31 -0.85
C SER A 114 14.37 22.52 -1.01
N PHE A 115 15.11 21.51 -1.47
CA PHE A 115 16.55 21.62 -1.76
C PHE A 115 16.83 22.60 -2.90
N LEU A 116 16.02 22.55 -3.98
CA LEU A 116 16.18 23.48 -5.10
C LEU A 116 15.98 24.92 -4.66
N LYS A 117 14.88 25.21 -3.95
CA LYS A 117 14.61 26.54 -3.41
C LYS A 117 15.73 27.04 -2.51
N LYS A 118 16.30 26.16 -1.68
CA LYS A 118 17.44 26.49 -0.81
C LYS A 118 18.71 26.74 -1.62
N SER A 119 18.93 26.00 -2.69
CA SER A 119 20.05 26.17 -3.61
C SER A 119 20.01 27.54 -4.31
N GLU A 120 18.85 27.92 -4.84
CA GLU A 120 18.64 29.23 -5.50
C GLU A 120 19.03 30.39 -4.61
N SER A 121 18.71 30.32 -3.31
CA SER A 121 19.05 31.35 -2.32
C SER A 121 20.50 31.32 -1.87
N ASN A 122 21.32 30.34 -2.28
CA ASN A 122 22.67 30.11 -1.78
C ASN A 122 23.70 29.84 -2.89
N ILE A 123 23.46 30.35 -4.09
CA ILE A 123 24.35 30.14 -5.24
C ILE A 123 25.77 30.67 -4.96
N HIS A 124 25.88 31.78 -4.26
CA HIS A 124 27.15 32.46 -3.91
C HIS A 124 27.66 32.13 -2.51
N THR A 125 26.97 31.29 -1.75
CA THR A 125 27.42 30.88 -0.41
C THR A 125 28.51 29.82 -0.57
N ILE A 126 29.78 30.24 -0.31
CA ILE A 126 30.94 29.36 -0.42
C ILE A 126 31.15 28.60 0.89
N MET A 127 31.50 27.33 0.76
CA MET A 127 31.82 26.42 1.87
C MET A 127 33.04 25.54 1.52
N PRO A 128 33.77 25.02 2.51
CA PRO A 128 34.81 24.04 2.24
C PRO A 128 34.24 22.72 1.75
N GLY A 129 34.82 22.18 0.68
CA GLY A 129 34.62 20.77 0.30
C GLY A 129 35.62 19.90 1.07
N PHE A 130 35.29 18.64 1.27
CA PHE A 130 36.07 17.68 2.02
C PHE A 130 36.30 16.39 1.23
N THR A 131 37.53 15.86 1.33
CA THR A 131 37.84 14.47 0.93
C THR A 131 38.63 13.82 2.05
N HIS A 132 38.27 12.58 2.42
CA HIS A 132 38.96 11.87 3.51
C HIS A 132 39.08 12.69 4.81
N LEU A 133 38.01 13.45 5.17
CA LEU A 133 37.95 14.34 6.32
C LEU A 133 38.99 15.51 6.29
N LYS A 134 39.60 15.79 5.14
CA LYS A 134 40.53 16.90 4.93
C LYS A 134 39.94 17.94 3.98
N ASN A 135 40.27 19.20 4.16
CA ASN A 135 39.84 20.26 3.27
C ASN A 135 40.33 20.00 1.83
N ALA A 136 39.41 20.16 0.89
CA ALA A 136 39.65 20.07 -0.55
C ALA A 136 39.26 21.40 -1.22
N GLN A 137 38.65 21.35 -2.43
CA GLN A 137 38.25 22.57 -3.14
C GLN A 137 37.12 23.29 -2.41
N PRO A 138 37.02 24.62 -2.49
CA PRO A 138 35.87 25.37 -2.11
C PRO A 138 34.69 25.01 -3.08
N ILE A 139 33.49 24.86 -2.54
CA ILE A 139 32.28 24.61 -3.30
C ILE A 139 31.18 25.58 -2.87
N SER A 140 30.15 25.79 -3.69
CA SER A 140 28.98 26.51 -3.21
C SER A 140 28.03 25.57 -2.46
N PHE A 141 27.28 26.11 -1.50
CA PHE A 141 26.25 25.35 -0.80
C PHE A 141 25.16 24.88 -1.77
N ALA A 142 24.88 25.68 -2.80
CA ALA A 142 23.97 25.25 -3.87
C ALA A 142 24.48 24.00 -4.58
N HIS A 143 25.76 23.95 -4.97
CA HIS A 143 26.37 22.77 -5.60
C HIS A 143 26.24 21.51 -4.73
N TYR A 144 26.51 21.65 -3.44
CA TYR A 144 26.35 20.58 -2.46
C TYR A 144 24.91 20.03 -2.44
N LEU A 145 23.90 20.91 -2.37
CA LEU A 145 22.49 20.49 -2.34
C LEU A 145 22.04 19.86 -3.67
N LEU A 146 22.51 20.37 -4.81
CA LEU A 146 22.19 19.81 -6.12
C LEU A 146 22.71 18.38 -6.30
N ALA A 147 23.85 18.03 -5.70
CA ALA A 147 24.34 16.65 -5.70
C ALA A 147 23.34 15.68 -5.05
N TYR A 148 22.69 16.06 -3.96
CA TYR A 148 21.62 15.26 -3.34
C TYR A 148 20.37 15.19 -4.20
N ILE A 149 20.00 16.27 -4.88
CA ILE A 149 18.87 16.25 -5.82
C ILE A 149 19.10 15.18 -6.90
N GLU A 150 20.31 15.05 -7.44
CA GLU A 150 20.63 14.01 -8.42
C GLU A 150 20.56 12.59 -7.84
N MET A 151 20.88 12.40 -6.55
CA MET A 151 20.66 11.13 -5.86
C MET A 151 19.17 10.82 -5.71
N PHE A 152 18.38 11.77 -5.24
CA PHE A 152 16.92 11.60 -5.09
C PHE A 152 16.18 11.38 -6.41
N LYS A 153 16.64 11.97 -7.53
CA LYS A 153 16.12 11.67 -8.87
C LYS A 153 16.27 10.21 -9.22
N ARG A 154 17.43 9.60 -8.90
CA ARG A 154 17.66 8.17 -9.12
C ARG A 154 16.78 7.30 -8.23
N ASP A 155 16.61 7.68 -6.96
CA ASP A 155 15.72 6.96 -6.05
C ASP A 155 14.26 7.04 -6.51
N LYS A 156 13.78 8.22 -6.89
CA LYS A 156 12.45 8.39 -7.50
C LYS A 156 12.25 7.45 -8.71
N LYS A 157 13.26 7.36 -9.59
CA LYS A 157 13.20 6.46 -10.75
C LYS A 157 13.07 5.00 -10.34
N ARG A 158 13.81 4.56 -9.30
CA ARG A 158 13.72 3.19 -8.75
C ARG A 158 12.32 2.89 -8.24
N PHE A 159 11.73 3.78 -7.43
CA PHE A 159 10.36 3.63 -6.94
C PHE A 159 9.33 3.62 -8.06
N SER A 160 9.47 4.49 -9.07
CA SER A 160 8.57 4.53 -10.22
C SER A 160 8.64 3.24 -11.05
N SER A 161 9.84 2.70 -11.27
CA SER A 161 10.02 1.43 -11.98
C SER A 161 9.42 0.27 -11.20
N ASN A 162 9.60 0.26 -9.86
CA ASN A 162 9.03 -0.79 -9.01
C ASN A 162 7.50 -0.85 -9.11
N ILE A 163 6.81 0.29 -9.19
CA ILE A 163 5.35 0.33 -9.35
C ILE A 163 4.92 -0.45 -10.60
N ASN A 164 5.64 -0.34 -11.70
CA ASN A 164 5.33 -1.06 -12.93
C ASN A 164 5.49 -2.57 -12.78
N TYR A 165 6.52 -3.02 -12.06
CA TYR A 165 6.76 -4.45 -11.80
C TYR A 165 5.73 -5.09 -10.89
N ILE A 166 5.16 -4.35 -9.94
CA ILE A 166 4.16 -4.87 -9.02
C ILE A 166 2.73 -4.76 -9.54
N ASP A 167 2.51 -4.12 -10.71
CA ASP A 167 1.16 -3.87 -11.26
C ASP A 167 0.56 -5.11 -11.95
N GLU A 168 0.60 -6.22 -11.23
CA GLU A 168 -0.03 -7.49 -11.58
C GLU A 168 -0.96 -7.93 -10.45
N CYS A 169 -2.13 -8.47 -10.80
CA CYS A 169 -3.12 -8.91 -9.83
C CYS A 169 -3.11 -10.44 -9.72
N PRO A 170 -2.58 -11.02 -8.63
CA PRO A 170 -2.60 -12.46 -8.42
C PRO A 170 -3.95 -12.98 -7.93
N LEU A 171 -4.88 -12.12 -7.52
CA LEU A 171 -6.19 -12.55 -7.01
C LEU A 171 -6.95 -13.34 -8.08
N GLY A 172 -7.31 -14.56 -7.74
CA GLY A 172 -7.99 -15.51 -8.65
C GLY A 172 -7.09 -16.65 -9.12
N VAL A 173 -5.76 -16.64 -8.81
CA VAL A 173 -4.91 -17.79 -9.09
C VAL A 173 -5.21 -18.98 -8.16
N GLY A 174 -5.93 -18.73 -7.08
CA GLY A 174 -6.27 -19.74 -6.09
C GLY A 174 -5.05 -20.34 -5.39
N ALA A 175 -5.18 -21.59 -4.96
CA ALA A 175 -4.09 -22.29 -4.27
C ALA A 175 -3.07 -22.92 -5.25
N LEU A 176 -3.46 -23.20 -6.50
CA LEU A 176 -2.62 -23.94 -7.45
C LEU A 176 -2.80 -23.48 -8.90
N ALA A 177 -4.01 -23.60 -9.45
CA ALA A 177 -4.23 -23.51 -10.89
C ALA A 177 -5.24 -22.45 -11.31
N GLY A 178 -5.70 -21.63 -10.38
CA GLY A 178 -6.73 -20.61 -10.61
C GLY A 178 -8.16 -21.16 -10.53
N THR A 179 -9.11 -20.27 -10.81
CA THR A 179 -10.55 -20.53 -10.72
C THR A 179 -11.28 -19.96 -11.94
#